data_6d3b2b4c846169440946a1cf6b932bc4
#
_entry.id   6d3b2b4c846169440946a1cf6b932bc4
#
_cell.length_a   1.000
_cell.length_b   1.000
_cell.length_c   1.000
_cell.angle_alpha   90.00
_cell.angle_beta   90.00
_cell.angle_gamma   90.00
#
_symmetry.space_group_name_H-M   'P 1'
#
loop_
_entity.id
_entity.type
_entity.pdbx_description
1 polymer ?
#
loop_
_entity_poly.entity_id
_entity_poly.type
_entity_poly.pdbx_seq_one_letter_code
_entity_poly.pdbx_strand_id
1 'polypeptide(L)'
;MNTATNPAAVQFIGENLLPGQLGYIFTIVSVVASLVATFSFAKAFYTNEITQQNSWQRLANIAFIIESVCVFACFGVLFYVISNHLFEYKYAYMHSDKNLPFEYLLSCFWEGQEGSFLLWSFWHCVLGLIIIN
;
A
#
# COMPACT_ATOMS: atom_id res chain seq x y z
N MET A 1 17.28 40.29 -2.83
CA MET A 1 17.74 38.86 -2.82
C MET A 1 16.55 38.02 -2.41
N ASN A 2 15.79 37.48 -3.37
CA ASN A 2 14.65 36.61 -3.10
C ASN A 2 15.23 35.18 -2.94
N THR A 3 15.31 34.70 -1.71
CA THR A 3 15.50 33.27 -1.45
C THR A 3 14.20 32.60 -1.84
N ALA A 4 14.19 31.94 -3.00
CA ALA A 4 13.13 31.03 -3.41
C ALA A 4 13.04 29.92 -2.36
N THR A 5 12.14 30.06 -1.40
CA THR A 5 11.80 29.00 -0.46
C THR A 5 11.18 27.86 -1.25
N ASN A 6 11.88 26.72 -1.24
CA ASN A 6 11.39 25.49 -1.86
C ASN A 6 10.03 25.16 -1.24
N PRO A 7 8.91 25.12 -2.00
CA PRO A 7 7.58 24.88 -1.47
C PRO A 7 7.42 23.50 -0.81
N ALA A 8 8.36 22.57 -1.06
CA ALA A 8 8.41 21.26 -0.41
C ALA A 8 8.90 21.30 1.06
N ALA A 9 9.38 22.47 1.54
CA ALA A 9 9.94 22.62 2.89
C ALA A 9 9.03 23.40 3.85
N VAL A 10 7.84 23.83 3.41
CA VAL A 10 6.88 24.53 4.29
C VAL A 10 6.04 23.49 5.03
N GLN A 11 6.50 23.13 6.23
CA GLN A 11 5.68 22.38 7.18
C GLN A 11 4.80 23.35 7.97
N PHE A 12 3.49 23.18 7.90
CA PHE A 12 2.56 23.93 8.74
C PHE A 12 2.48 23.30 10.14
N ILE A 13 2.41 24.13 11.19
CA ILE A 13 2.31 23.68 12.57
C ILE A 13 0.99 22.91 12.74
N GLY A 14 1.07 21.61 13.07
CA GLY A 14 -0.10 20.76 13.28
C GLY A 14 -0.34 19.70 12.19
N GLU A 15 0.46 19.66 11.12
CA GLU A 15 0.37 18.61 10.09
C GLU A 15 0.92 17.27 10.63
N ASN A 16 0.12 16.22 10.47
CA ASN A 16 0.55 14.86 10.81
C ASN A 16 1.07 14.14 9.57
N LEU A 17 2.36 14.24 9.30
CA LEU A 17 3.02 13.63 8.14
C LEU A 17 3.37 12.15 8.33
N LEU A 18 3.27 11.62 9.55
CA LEU A 18 3.60 10.23 9.87
C LEU A 18 2.84 9.20 9.00
N PRO A 19 1.50 9.29 8.84
CA PRO A 19 0.76 8.33 8.01
C PRO A 19 1.26 8.30 6.57
N GLY A 20 1.55 9.47 5.98
CA GLY A 20 2.06 9.56 4.61
C GLY A 20 3.44 8.93 4.46
N GLN A 21 4.35 9.15 5.40
CA GLN A 21 5.68 8.53 5.40
C GLN A 21 5.59 7.01 5.54
N LEU A 22 4.73 6.51 6.43
CA LEU A 22 4.48 5.07 6.59
C LEU A 22 3.89 4.46 5.32
N GLY A 23 2.89 5.09 4.72
CA GLY A 23 2.31 4.65 3.46
C GLY A 23 3.35 4.58 2.34
N TYR A 24 4.22 5.58 2.24
CA TYR A 24 5.30 5.61 1.27
C TYR A 24 6.29 4.45 1.46
N ILE A 25 6.73 4.19 2.70
CA ILE A 25 7.63 3.07 3.02
C ILE A 25 6.97 1.73 2.67
N PHE A 26 5.73 1.51 3.09
CA PHE A 26 5.01 0.26 2.78
C PHE A 26 4.83 0.07 1.27
N THR A 27 4.59 1.13 0.52
CA THR A 27 4.49 1.05 -0.94
C THR A 27 5.81 0.62 -1.58
N ILE A 28 6.94 1.20 -1.17
CA ILE A 28 8.26 0.80 -1.69
C ILE A 28 8.55 -0.66 -1.36
N VAL A 29 8.33 -1.06 -0.10
CA VAL A 29 8.59 -2.44 0.34
C VAL A 29 7.69 -3.43 -0.42
N SER A 30 6.41 -3.10 -0.64
CA SER A 30 5.50 -3.96 -1.39
C SER A 30 5.95 -4.16 -2.84
N VAL A 31 6.39 -3.08 -3.52
CA VAL A 31 6.90 -3.17 -4.91
C VAL A 31 8.14 -4.05 -4.99
N VAL A 32 9.10 -3.87 -4.07
CA VAL A 32 10.31 -4.71 -4.04
C VAL A 32 9.96 -6.16 -3.76
N ALA A 33 9.09 -6.42 -2.79
CA ALA A 33 8.64 -7.77 -2.43
C ALA A 33 7.91 -8.45 -3.60
N SER A 34 7.06 -7.72 -4.33
CA SER A 34 6.36 -8.19 -5.53
C SER A 34 7.33 -8.61 -6.63
N LEU A 35 8.36 -7.81 -6.90
CA LEU A 35 9.40 -8.16 -7.88
C LEU A 35 10.17 -9.42 -7.47
N VAL A 36 10.55 -9.53 -6.19
CA VAL A 36 11.23 -10.72 -5.66
C VAL A 36 10.33 -11.95 -5.76
N ALA A 37 9.05 -11.84 -5.40
CA ALA A 37 8.08 -12.93 -5.51
C ALA A 37 7.94 -13.39 -6.95
N THR A 38 7.73 -12.47 -7.90
CA THR A 38 7.59 -12.76 -9.33
C THR A 38 8.81 -13.48 -9.87
N PHE A 39 10.01 -12.95 -9.59
CA PHE A 39 11.26 -13.58 -10.04
C PHE A 39 11.43 -14.98 -9.44
N SER A 40 11.13 -15.14 -8.15
CA SER A 40 11.28 -16.41 -7.45
C SER A 40 10.30 -17.48 -7.93
N PHE A 41 9.03 -17.11 -8.21
CA PHE A 41 8.05 -18.02 -8.82
C PHE A 41 8.45 -18.42 -10.23
N ALA A 42 8.92 -17.47 -11.04
CA ALA A 42 9.43 -17.79 -12.38
C ALA A 42 10.62 -18.76 -12.31
N LYS A 43 11.59 -18.52 -11.42
CA LYS A 43 12.72 -19.44 -11.22
C LYS A 43 12.26 -20.81 -10.73
N ALA A 44 11.34 -20.90 -9.78
CA ALA A 44 10.79 -22.16 -9.32
C ALA A 44 10.15 -22.97 -10.46
N PHE A 45 9.46 -22.29 -11.37
CA PHE A 45 8.81 -22.92 -12.53
C PHE A 45 9.82 -23.52 -13.53
N TYR A 46 10.94 -22.82 -13.80
CA TYR A 46 11.96 -23.28 -14.77
C TYR A 46 13.02 -24.20 -14.16
N THR A 47 13.02 -24.44 -12.86
CA THR A 47 14.02 -25.29 -12.19
C THR A 47 13.56 -26.75 -12.18
N ASN A 48 14.38 -27.66 -12.70
CA ASN A 48 14.07 -29.09 -12.78
C ASN A 48 14.44 -29.88 -11.51
N GLU A 49 15.32 -29.32 -10.66
CA GLU A 49 15.73 -29.97 -9.42
C GLU A 49 14.73 -29.67 -8.30
N ILE A 50 14.12 -30.69 -7.74
CA ILE A 50 13.08 -30.60 -6.72
C ILE A 50 13.55 -29.80 -5.49
N THR A 51 14.80 -30.00 -5.05
CA THR A 51 15.35 -29.30 -3.88
C THR A 51 15.49 -27.80 -4.13
N GLN A 52 15.96 -27.39 -5.31
CA GLN A 52 16.07 -25.99 -5.69
C GLN A 52 14.69 -25.38 -5.96
N GLN A 53 13.81 -26.11 -6.61
CA GLN A 53 12.43 -25.66 -6.84
C GLN A 53 11.72 -25.33 -5.52
N ASN A 54 11.79 -26.20 -4.54
CA ASN A 54 11.19 -25.97 -3.21
C ASN A 54 11.79 -24.74 -2.51
N SER A 55 13.09 -24.52 -2.66
CA SER A 55 13.76 -23.35 -2.06
C SER A 55 13.28 -22.04 -2.70
N TRP A 56 13.18 -22.00 -4.02
CA TRP A 56 12.65 -20.83 -4.74
C TRP A 56 11.18 -20.59 -4.45
N GLN A 57 10.38 -21.64 -4.39
CA GLN A 57 8.96 -21.52 -4.04
C GLN A 57 8.77 -20.99 -2.62
N ARG A 58 9.57 -21.46 -1.65
CA ARG A 58 9.53 -20.93 -0.29
C ARG A 58 9.89 -19.45 -0.23
N LEU A 59 10.93 -19.03 -0.96
CA LEU A 59 11.31 -17.62 -1.04
C LEU A 59 10.19 -16.78 -1.67
N ALA A 60 9.57 -17.27 -2.74
CA ALA A 60 8.45 -16.62 -3.39
C ALA A 60 7.26 -16.42 -2.46
N ASN A 61 6.89 -17.46 -1.71
CA ASN A 61 5.79 -17.40 -0.74
C ASN A 61 6.08 -16.38 0.37
N ILE A 62 7.30 -16.36 0.92
CA ILE A 62 7.69 -15.38 1.95
C ILE A 62 7.62 -13.96 1.40
N ALA A 63 8.16 -13.73 0.20
CA ALA A 63 8.12 -12.41 -0.44
C ALA A 63 6.68 -11.96 -0.70
N PHE A 64 5.80 -12.85 -1.16
CA PHE A 64 4.39 -12.56 -1.37
C PHE A 64 3.63 -12.26 -0.06
N ILE A 65 3.96 -12.95 1.04
CA ILE A 65 3.40 -12.64 2.36
C ILE A 65 3.82 -11.23 2.81
N ILE A 66 5.10 -10.86 2.62
CA ILE A 66 5.60 -9.51 2.94
C ILE A 66 4.87 -8.45 2.11
N GLU A 67 4.72 -8.66 0.79
CA GLU A 67 3.93 -7.81 -0.08
C GLU A 67 2.51 -7.61 0.46
N SER A 68 1.83 -8.72 0.78
CA SER A 68 0.45 -8.70 1.28
C SER A 68 0.31 -7.92 2.59
N VAL A 69 1.24 -8.10 3.52
CA VAL A 69 1.26 -7.35 4.79
C VAL A 69 1.43 -5.85 4.52
N CYS A 70 2.32 -5.47 3.59
CA CYS A 70 2.53 -4.07 3.23
C CYS A 70 1.29 -3.46 2.55
N VAL A 71 0.63 -4.18 1.65
CA VAL A 71 -0.63 -3.73 1.01
C VAL A 71 -1.73 -3.53 2.05
N PHE A 72 -1.89 -4.47 2.99
CA PHE A 72 -2.88 -4.33 4.08
C PHE A 72 -2.54 -3.17 5.01
N ALA A 73 -1.26 -2.92 5.27
CA ALA A 73 -0.81 -1.76 6.04
C ALA A 73 -1.12 -0.44 5.31
N CYS A 74 -0.86 -0.35 3.99
CA CYS A 74 -1.26 0.81 3.18
C CYS A 74 -2.77 1.05 3.23
N PHE A 75 -3.57 -0.03 3.14
CA PHE A 75 -5.02 0.04 3.27
C PHE A 75 -5.43 0.62 4.64
N GLY A 76 -4.80 0.13 5.72
CA GLY A 76 -5.04 0.64 7.08
C GLY A 76 -4.63 2.11 7.25
N VAL A 77 -3.50 2.53 6.67
CA VAL A 77 -3.05 3.93 6.70
C VAL A 77 -4.04 4.83 5.97
N LEU A 78 -4.50 4.45 4.78
CA LEU A 78 -5.48 5.23 4.03
C LEU A 78 -6.81 5.34 4.80
N PHE A 79 -7.27 4.23 5.39
CA PHE A 79 -8.46 4.22 6.23
C PHE A 79 -8.31 5.14 7.44
N TYR A 80 -7.14 5.13 8.10
CA TYR A 80 -6.83 6.02 9.21
C TYR A 80 -6.87 7.50 8.79
N VAL A 81 -6.27 7.85 7.66
CA VAL A 81 -6.24 9.21 7.11
C VAL A 81 -7.65 9.73 6.82
N ILE A 82 -8.50 8.90 6.19
CA ILE A 82 -9.88 9.27 5.88
C ILE A 82 -10.72 9.38 7.14
N SER A 83 -10.62 8.41 8.06
CA SER A 83 -11.44 8.35 9.29
C SER A 83 -11.13 9.49 10.27
N ASN A 84 -9.89 9.97 10.29
CA ASN A 84 -9.48 11.10 11.13
C ASN A 84 -9.60 12.45 10.42
N HIS A 85 -10.13 12.47 9.21
CA HIS A 85 -10.30 13.70 8.42
C HIS A 85 -9.01 14.52 8.31
N LEU A 86 -7.88 13.85 8.05
CA LEU A 86 -6.59 14.50 7.89
C LEU A 86 -6.54 15.23 6.53
N PHE A 87 -7.13 16.42 6.48
CA PHE A 87 -7.28 17.21 5.25
C PHE A 87 -5.97 17.79 4.71
N GLU A 88 -4.86 17.66 5.44
CA GLU A 88 -3.52 17.90 4.92
C GLU A 88 -3.16 16.94 3.78
N TYR A 89 -3.81 15.77 3.71
CA TYR A 89 -3.68 14.83 2.60
C TYR A 89 -4.69 15.14 1.51
N LYS A 90 -4.19 15.36 0.29
CA LYS A 90 -5.01 15.68 -0.90
C LYS A 90 -6.17 14.69 -1.08
N TYR A 91 -5.94 13.41 -0.84
CA TYR A 91 -6.97 12.38 -0.99
C TYR A 91 -8.13 12.58 -0.01
N ALA A 92 -7.82 12.79 1.27
CA ALA A 92 -8.84 13.05 2.30
C ALA A 92 -9.58 14.37 2.03
N TYR A 93 -8.88 15.40 1.60
CA TYR A 93 -9.47 16.70 1.25
C TYR A 93 -10.45 16.62 0.09
N MET A 94 -10.14 15.83 -0.94
CA MET A 94 -10.97 15.75 -2.15
C MET A 94 -12.15 14.77 -2.03
N HIS A 95 -12.05 13.75 -1.16
CA HIS A 95 -12.99 12.63 -1.10
C HIS A 95 -13.66 12.45 0.27
N SER A 96 -13.45 13.36 1.24
CA SER A 96 -14.14 13.27 2.53
C SER A 96 -14.65 14.64 3.02
N ASP A 97 -15.75 14.63 3.78
CA ASP A 97 -16.33 15.81 4.44
C ASP A 97 -16.59 15.47 5.91
N LYS A 98 -16.43 16.48 6.81
CA LYS A 98 -16.69 16.36 8.26
C LYS A 98 -18.14 16.01 8.60
N ASN A 99 -19.07 16.31 7.69
CA ASN A 99 -20.49 16.07 7.89
C ASN A 99 -20.96 14.73 7.31
N LEU A 100 -20.07 13.93 6.69
CA LEU A 100 -20.44 12.65 6.10
C LEU A 100 -20.68 11.59 7.18
N PRO A 101 -21.85 10.88 7.15
CA PRO A 101 -22.06 9.70 7.97
C PRO A 101 -21.01 8.63 7.69
N PHE A 102 -20.68 7.83 8.71
CA PHE A 102 -19.63 6.78 8.62
C PHE A 102 -19.84 5.80 7.44
N GLU A 103 -21.09 5.52 7.09
CA GLU A 103 -21.45 4.64 5.96
C GLU A 103 -20.94 5.19 4.62
N TYR A 104 -21.00 6.49 4.44
CA TYR A 104 -20.47 7.17 3.24
C TYR A 104 -18.94 7.33 3.30
N LEU A 105 -18.37 7.36 4.49
CA LEU A 105 -16.91 7.41 4.67
C LEU A 105 -16.21 6.17 4.06
N LEU A 106 -16.88 5.01 4.14
CA LEU A 106 -16.42 3.80 3.46
C LEU A 106 -16.45 3.95 1.94
N SER A 107 -17.45 4.66 1.39
CA SER A 107 -17.52 4.93 -0.06
C SER A 107 -16.39 5.83 -0.53
N CYS A 108 -15.96 6.80 0.28
CA CYS A 108 -14.83 7.68 -0.02
C CYS A 108 -13.52 6.91 -0.24
N PHE A 109 -13.44 5.69 0.30
CA PHE A 109 -12.25 4.86 0.19
C PHE A 109 -11.95 4.46 -1.26
N TRP A 110 -12.96 4.17 -2.06
CA TRP A 110 -12.81 3.77 -3.47
C TRP A 110 -13.39 4.78 -4.47
N GLU A 111 -13.82 5.94 -4.01
CA GLU A 111 -14.29 7.02 -4.88
C GLU A 111 -13.17 7.57 -5.77
N GLY A 112 -11.95 7.64 -5.23
CA GLY A 112 -10.77 8.03 -5.96
C GLY A 112 -10.10 6.86 -6.70
N GLN A 113 -9.34 7.19 -7.75
CA GLN A 113 -8.61 6.24 -8.56
C GLN A 113 -7.58 5.46 -7.72
N GLU A 114 -6.87 6.15 -6.84
CA GLU A 114 -5.83 5.59 -5.97
C GLU A 114 -6.40 4.55 -5.01
N GLY A 115 -7.54 4.86 -4.37
CA GLY A 115 -8.23 3.94 -3.47
C GLY A 115 -8.80 2.71 -4.17
N SER A 116 -9.32 2.88 -5.39
CA SER A 116 -9.80 1.78 -6.23
C SER A 116 -8.66 0.81 -6.59
N PHE A 117 -7.49 1.30 -7.01
CA PHE A 117 -6.33 0.45 -7.29
C PHE A 117 -5.81 -0.27 -6.03
N LEU A 118 -5.83 0.40 -4.88
CA LEU A 118 -5.45 -0.21 -3.61
C LEU A 118 -6.41 -1.34 -3.21
N LEU A 119 -7.73 -1.16 -3.44
CA LEU A 119 -8.73 -2.19 -3.21
C LEU A 119 -8.51 -3.42 -4.12
N TRP A 120 -8.15 -3.21 -5.37
CA TRP A 120 -7.80 -4.31 -6.29
C TRP A 120 -6.57 -5.07 -5.81
N SER A 121 -5.54 -4.35 -5.39
CA SER A 121 -4.33 -4.95 -4.82
C SER A 121 -4.63 -5.74 -3.54
N PHE A 122 -5.51 -5.22 -2.69
CA PHE A 122 -5.98 -5.91 -1.48
C PHE A 122 -6.63 -7.26 -1.82
N TRP A 123 -7.57 -7.29 -2.76
CA TRP A 123 -8.22 -8.54 -3.16
C TRP A 123 -7.26 -9.50 -3.84
N HIS A 124 -6.31 -9.00 -4.62
CA HIS A 124 -5.25 -9.82 -5.20
C HIS A 124 -4.41 -10.51 -4.12
N CYS A 125 -4.02 -9.79 -3.08
CA CYS A 125 -3.30 -10.36 -1.94
C CYS A 125 -4.14 -11.41 -1.20
N VAL A 126 -5.42 -11.15 -0.95
CA VAL A 126 -6.32 -12.12 -0.29
C VAL A 126 -6.41 -13.42 -1.09
N LEU A 127 -6.68 -13.33 -2.38
CA LEU A 127 -6.76 -14.50 -3.26
C LEU A 127 -5.42 -15.25 -3.34
N GLY A 128 -4.31 -14.53 -3.47
CA GLY A 128 -2.98 -15.13 -3.51
C GLY A 128 -2.63 -15.85 -2.21
N LEU A 129 -2.95 -15.27 -1.05
CA LEU A 129 -2.74 -15.93 0.25
C LEU A 129 -3.56 -17.22 0.40
N ILE A 130 -4.76 -17.27 -0.17
CA ILE A 130 -5.58 -18.50 -0.19
C ILE A 130 -4.92 -19.57 -1.06
N ILE A 131 -4.34 -19.18 -2.20
CA ILE A 131 -3.72 -20.13 -3.15
C ILE A 131 -2.42 -20.72 -2.62
N ILE A 132 -1.61 -19.93 -1.89
CA ILE A 132 -0.30 -20.39 -1.39
C ILE A 132 -0.39 -21.17 -0.07
N ASN A 133 -1.54 -21.18 0.60
CA ASN A 133 -1.77 -21.87 1.87
C ASN A 133 -2.36 -23.26 1.65
#